data_0048106215fdbac4ee534e4f403c3870
#
_entry.id   0048106215fdbac4ee534e4f403c3870
#
_cell.length_a   1.000
_cell.length_b   1.000
_cell.length_c   1.000
_cell.angle_alpha   90.00
_cell.angle_beta   90.00
_cell.angle_gamma   90.00
#
_symmetry.space_group_name_H-M   'P 1'
#
loop_
_entity.id
_entity.type
_entity.pdbx_description
1 polymer ?
#
loop_
_entity_poly.entity_id
_entity_poly.type
_entity_poly.pdbx_seq_one_letter_code
_entity_poly.pdbx_strand_id
1 'polypeptide(L)'
;MLFRSELFTNVQEWLPLISERLIDFIRCRVSKVGGITPAQKVAHLAEAFGVQTAWQEGGNTDPVNLTAAIHLDMTSHAFGIQEENWFSEAELEAFPGHPVLAGGYLYPNARPGLGIDIDEAKAAALVDPERARRPRYLVEDRRPDGSVIRP
;
A
#
# COMPACT_ATOMS: atom_id res chain seq x y z
N MET A 1 4.44 -2.19 -21.23
CA MET A 1 4.12 -2.47 -19.80
C MET A 1 3.48 -1.24 -19.21
N LEU A 2 2.27 -1.35 -18.68
CA LEU A 2 1.48 -0.23 -18.14
C LEU A 2 1.08 -0.50 -16.69
N PHE A 3 1.54 0.39 -15.79
CA PHE A 3 1.16 0.43 -14.37
C PHE A 3 0.14 1.54 -14.14
N ARG A 4 -0.97 1.27 -13.47
CA ARG A 4 -2.02 2.24 -13.17
C ARG A 4 -2.73 1.95 -11.85
N SER A 5 -3.52 2.93 -11.39
CA SER A 5 -4.53 2.84 -10.32
C SER A 5 -4.09 3.30 -8.93
N GLU A 6 -3.03 4.07 -8.83
CA GLU A 6 -2.53 4.58 -7.55
C GLU A 6 -3.61 5.30 -6.72
N LEU A 7 -4.49 6.05 -7.38
CA LEU A 7 -5.53 6.86 -6.74
C LEU A 7 -6.89 6.16 -6.65
N PHE A 8 -7.01 4.96 -7.21
CA PHE A 8 -8.28 4.25 -7.23
C PHE A 8 -8.58 3.61 -5.87
N THR A 9 -9.80 3.79 -5.40
CA THR A 9 -10.23 3.36 -4.08
C THR A 9 -11.44 2.42 -4.11
N ASN A 10 -12.07 2.27 -5.27
CA ASN A 10 -13.28 1.48 -5.40
C ASN A 10 -13.27 0.60 -6.66
N VAL A 11 -14.13 -0.44 -6.64
CA VAL A 11 -14.21 -1.45 -7.69
C VAL A 11 -14.58 -0.89 -9.06
N GLN A 12 -15.40 0.14 -9.11
CA GLN A 12 -15.86 0.74 -10.36
C GLN A 12 -14.72 1.40 -11.13
N GLU A 13 -13.67 1.83 -10.45
CA GLU A 13 -12.53 2.49 -11.07
C GLU A 13 -11.52 1.48 -11.65
N TRP A 14 -11.25 0.39 -10.96
CA TRP A 14 -10.23 -0.57 -11.41
C TRP A 14 -10.79 -1.80 -12.14
N LEU A 15 -12.08 -2.12 -11.99
CA LEU A 15 -12.70 -3.25 -12.66
C LEU A 15 -12.57 -3.19 -14.19
N PRO A 16 -12.90 -2.10 -14.89
CA PRO A 16 -12.74 -2.02 -16.35
C PRO A 16 -11.29 -2.20 -16.81
N LEU A 17 -10.33 -1.62 -16.08
CA LEU A 17 -8.91 -1.72 -16.43
C LEU A 17 -8.42 -3.17 -16.42
N ILE A 18 -8.89 -3.96 -15.46
CA ILE A 18 -8.53 -5.37 -15.32
C ILE A 18 -9.32 -6.21 -16.32
N SER A 19 -10.65 -6.10 -16.35
CA SER A 19 -11.52 -6.97 -17.15
C SER A 19 -11.32 -6.79 -18.67
N GLU A 20 -10.99 -5.60 -19.11
CA GLU A 20 -10.68 -5.30 -20.51
C GLU A 20 -9.18 -5.42 -20.82
N ARG A 21 -8.37 -5.80 -19.83
CA ARG A 21 -6.90 -5.96 -19.95
C ARG A 21 -6.20 -4.72 -20.52
N LEU A 22 -6.62 -3.54 -20.04
CA LEU A 22 -6.05 -2.26 -20.47
C LEU A 22 -4.72 -1.95 -19.78
N ILE A 23 -4.33 -2.75 -18.80
CA ILE A 23 -3.10 -2.60 -18.02
C ILE A 23 -2.41 -3.96 -17.86
N ASP A 24 -1.10 -3.95 -17.69
CA ASP A 24 -0.32 -5.14 -17.36
C ASP A 24 -0.25 -5.35 -15.85
N PHE A 25 -0.17 -4.25 -15.08
CA PHE A 25 -0.07 -4.26 -13.63
C PHE A 25 -1.11 -3.33 -13.00
N ILE A 26 -1.88 -3.86 -12.04
CA ILE A 26 -2.70 -3.06 -11.15
C ILE A 26 -1.84 -2.57 -9.98
N ARG A 27 -1.59 -1.24 -9.94
CA ARG A 27 -0.79 -0.58 -8.92
C ARG A 27 -1.68 0.21 -8.00
N CYS A 28 -2.07 -0.39 -6.90
CA CYS A 28 -2.88 0.27 -5.88
C CYS A 28 -2.29 0.00 -4.48
N ARG A 29 -2.67 0.83 -3.53
CA ARG A 29 -2.20 0.71 -2.15
C ARG A 29 -3.21 -0.08 -1.32
N VAL A 30 -2.73 -1.04 -0.52
CA VAL A 30 -3.56 -1.89 0.34
C VAL A 30 -4.44 -1.04 1.27
N SER A 31 -3.88 -0.01 1.90
CA SER A 31 -4.64 0.90 2.78
C SER A 31 -5.69 1.73 2.03
N LYS A 32 -5.42 2.16 0.79
CA LYS A 32 -6.36 2.97 -0.01
C LYS A 32 -7.54 2.18 -0.54
N VAL A 33 -7.35 0.92 -0.90
CA VAL A 33 -8.45 0.06 -1.38
C VAL A 33 -9.31 -0.48 -0.24
N GLY A 34 -8.98 -0.15 1.01
CA GLY A 34 -9.77 -0.51 2.19
C GLY A 34 -9.22 -1.68 3.00
N GLY A 35 -7.95 -2.05 2.82
CA GLY A 35 -7.26 -3.08 3.59
C GLY A 35 -7.10 -4.41 2.84
N ILE A 36 -6.72 -5.45 3.59
CA ILE A 36 -6.34 -6.76 3.05
C ILE A 36 -7.49 -7.42 2.27
N THR A 37 -8.70 -7.43 2.81
CA THR A 37 -9.84 -8.11 2.17
C THR A 37 -10.21 -7.53 0.79
N PRO A 38 -10.36 -6.20 0.61
CA PRO A 38 -10.54 -5.63 -0.72
C PRO A 38 -9.33 -5.86 -1.63
N ALA A 39 -8.10 -5.73 -1.13
CA ALA A 39 -6.89 -5.97 -1.91
C ALA A 39 -6.84 -7.42 -2.44
N GLN A 40 -7.20 -8.40 -1.62
CA GLN A 40 -7.32 -9.80 -2.04
C GLN A 40 -8.34 -10.00 -3.17
N LYS A 41 -9.47 -9.28 -3.13
CA LYS A 41 -10.45 -9.32 -4.22
C LYS A 41 -9.88 -8.74 -5.53
N VAL A 42 -9.10 -7.66 -5.42
CA VAL A 42 -8.36 -7.10 -6.57
C VAL A 42 -7.39 -8.13 -7.15
N ALA A 43 -6.61 -8.80 -6.29
CA ALA A 43 -5.64 -9.81 -6.72
C ALA A 43 -6.32 -10.99 -7.42
N HIS A 44 -7.41 -11.53 -6.87
CA HIS A 44 -8.16 -12.63 -7.51
C HIS A 44 -8.78 -12.22 -8.85
N LEU A 45 -9.28 -10.98 -8.94
CA LEU A 45 -9.77 -10.47 -10.22
C LEU A 45 -8.62 -10.33 -11.24
N ALA A 46 -7.50 -9.76 -10.82
CA ALA A 46 -6.31 -9.60 -11.67
C ALA A 46 -5.82 -10.96 -12.20
N GLU A 47 -5.75 -11.96 -11.33
CA GLU A 47 -5.42 -13.36 -11.70
C GLU A 47 -6.35 -13.89 -12.79
N ALA A 48 -7.66 -13.73 -12.61
CA ALA A 48 -8.67 -14.25 -13.56
C ALA A 48 -8.55 -13.65 -14.96
N PHE A 49 -8.03 -12.44 -15.09
CA PHE A 49 -7.84 -11.74 -16.37
C PHE A 49 -6.39 -11.68 -16.84
N GLY A 50 -5.44 -12.30 -16.13
CA GLY A 50 -4.02 -12.32 -16.48
C GLY A 50 -3.33 -10.96 -16.32
N VAL A 51 -3.83 -10.11 -15.41
CA VAL A 51 -3.18 -8.88 -14.96
C VAL A 51 -2.39 -9.19 -13.70
N GLN A 52 -1.24 -8.58 -13.51
CA GLN A 52 -0.40 -8.80 -12.33
C GLN A 52 -0.62 -7.72 -11.27
N THR A 53 -0.33 -8.02 -10.01
CA THR A 53 -0.32 -7.04 -8.93
C THR A 53 1.04 -6.37 -8.78
N ALA A 54 1.00 -5.09 -8.40
CA ALA A 54 2.16 -4.30 -8.00
C ALA A 54 1.70 -3.36 -6.88
N TRP A 55 1.68 -3.86 -5.63
CA TRP A 55 1.19 -3.05 -4.52
C TRP A 55 2.04 -1.81 -4.33
N GLN A 56 1.36 -0.66 -4.22
CA GLN A 56 2.03 0.61 -4.07
C GLN A 56 2.54 0.85 -2.65
N GLU A 57 3.83 1.16 -2.55
CA GLU A 57 4.47 1.68 -1.36
C GLU A 57 5.09 3.04 -1.67
N GLY A 58 4.37 4.09 -1.48
CA GLY A 58 4.90 5.46 -1.67
C GLY A 58 5.33 6.09 -0.35
N GLY A 59 6.06 7.21 -0.39
CA GLY A 59 6.68 7.89 0.75
C GLY A 59 5.76 8.38 1.89
N ASN A 60 4.52 7.95 1.93
CA ASN A 60 3.55 8.19 2.99
C ASN A 60 2.83 6.90 3.43
N THR A 61 3.46 5.76 3.26
CA THR A 61 3.08 4.48 3.87
C THR A 61 3.93 4.19 5.09
N ASP A 62 3.54 3.18 5.84
CA ASP A 62 4.26 2.67 7.00
C ASP A 62 4.64 1.19 6.81
N PRO A 63 5.57 0.65 7.61
CA PRO A 63 6.00 -0.73 7.52
C PRO A 63 4.88 -1.76 7.69
N VAL A 64 3.76 -1.42 8.33
CA VAL A 64 2.60 -2.32 8.49
C VAL A 64 1.90 -2.51 7.15
N ASN A 65 1.72 -1.42 6.36
CA ASN A 65 1.14 -1.52 5.03
C ASN A 65 2.01 -2.36 4.09
N LEU A 66 3.33 -2.14 4.09
CA LEU A 66 4.28 -2.96 3.32
C LEU A 66 4.20 -4.43 3.73
N THR A 67 4.16 -4.72 5.04
CA THR A 67 4.05 -6.10 5.53
C THR A 67 2.76 -6.76 5.05
N ALA A 68 1.63 -6.05 5.10
CA ALA A 68 0.36 -6.56 4.59
C ALA A 68 0.41 -6.83 3.08
N ALA A 69 1.05 -5.95 2.30
CA ALA A 69 1.24 -6.14 0.87
C ALA A 69 2.07 -7.40 0.57
N ILE A 70 3.17 -7.62 1.29
CA ILE A 70 4.02 -8.82 1.12
C ILE A 70 3.24 -10.10 1.43
N HIS A 71 2.41 -10.11 2.46
CA HIS A 71 1.57 -11.29 2.75
C HIS A 71 0.55 -11.57 1.63
N LEU A 72 0.00 -10.54 0.99
CA LEU A 72 -0.84 -10.69 -0.19
C LEU A 72 -0.05 -11.25 -1.38
N ASP A 73 1.17 -10.76 -1.62
CA ASP A 73 2.05 -11.23 -2.67
C ASP A 73 2.38 -12.72 -2.53
N MET A 74 2.72 -13.15 -1.31
CA MET A 74 3.05 -14.56 -1.01
C MET A 74 1.88 -15.51 -1.22
N THR A 75 0.65 -15.00 -1.22
CA THR A 75 -0.57 -15.82 -1.34
C THR A 75 -1.30 -15.64 -2.66
N SER A 76 -0.78 -14.79 -3.56
CA SER A 76 -1.42 -14.44 -4.82
C SER A 76 -0.67 -15.01 -6.03
N HIS A 77 -1.38 -15.70 -6.90
CA HIS A 77 -0.86 -16.09 -8.21
C HIS A 77 -0.77 -14.93 -9.21
N ALA A 78 -1.41 -13.81 -8.90
CA ALA A 78 -1.30 -12.59 -9.69
C ALA A 78 -0.06 -11.75 -9.34
N PHE A 79 0.78 -12.19 -8.40
CA PHE A 79 1.97 -11.45 -8.00
C PHE A 79 2.86 -11.12 -9.21
N GLY A 80 3.22 -9.87 -9.36
CA GLY A 80 4.15 -9.40 -10.38
C GLY A 80 5.40 -8.79 -9.79
N ILE A 81 5.23 -7.72 -9.02
CA ILE A 81 6.34 -7.02 -8.36
C ILE A 81 5.83 -6.28 -7.12
N GLN A 82 6.66 -6.18 -6.09
CA GLN A 82 6.42 -5.34 -4.92
C GLN A 82 7.20 -4.03 -5.04
N GLU A 83 6.50 -2.91 -4.91
CA GLU A 83 7.16 -1.61 -4.72
C GLU A 83 7.63 -1.51 -3.28
N GLU A 84 8.84 -0.98 -3.06
CA GLU A 84 9.39 -0.78 -1.74
C GLU A 84 9.50 0.71 -1.42
N ASN A 85 9.36 1.07 -0.16
CA ASN A 85 9.64 2.39 0.38
C ASN A 85 10.87 2.35 1.29
N TRP A 86 11.70 3.39 1.21
CA TRP A 86 12.85 3.55 2.10
C TRP A 86 12.38 4.12 3.44
N PHE A 87 12.46 3.30 4.47
CA PHE A 87 12.25 3.71 5.85
C PHE A 87 13.58 4.03 6.52
N SER A 88 13.61 5.06 7.33
CA SER A 88 14.78 5.36 8.17
C SER A 88 14.95 4.29 9.26
N GLU A 89 16.16 4.17 9.80
CA GLU A 89 16.42 3.26 10.92
C GLU A 89 15.48 3.52 12.11
N ALA A 90 15.23 4.79 12.42
CA ALA A 90 14.32 5.16 13.51
C ALA A 90 12.87 4.73 13.24
N GLU A 91 12.39 4.80 11.99
CA GLU A 91 11.09 4.27 11.60
C GLU A 91 11.07 2.74 11.74
N LEU A 92 12.10 2.04 11.26
CA LEU A 92 12.17 0.59 11.37
C LEU A 92 12.27 0.11 12.82
N GLU A 93 12.96 0.85 13.68
CA GLU A 93 12.98 0.56 15.13
C GLU A 93 11.61 0.72 15.80
N ALA A 94 10.77 1.62 15.31
CA ALA A 94 9.40 1.80 15.81
C ALA A 94 8.45 0.68 15.37
N PHE A 95 8.86 -0.13 14.37
CA PHE A 95 8.05 -1.22 13.82
C PHE A 95 8.81 -2.56 13.88
N PRO A 96 9.01 -3.15 15.07
CA PRO A 96 9.73 -4.40 15.22
C PRO A 96 9.04 -5.55 14.47
N GLY A 97 9.83 -6.28 13.71
CA GLY A 97 9.32 -7.37 12.87
C GLY A 97 9.01 -6.97 11.42
N HIS A 98 9.36 -5.74 11.04
CA HIS A 98 9.27 -5.30 9.64
C HIS A 98 10.01 -6.26 8.69
N PRO A 99 9.60 -6.36 7.41
CA PRO A 99 10.28 -7.19 6.41
C PRO A 99 11.73 -6.73 6.19
N VAL A 100 12.59 -7.67 5.87
CA VAL A 100 14.01 -7.39 5.61
C VAL A 100 14.28 -7.43 4.11
N LEU A 101 14.84 -6.35 3.57
CA LEU A 101 15.31 -6.30 2.19
C LEU A 101 16.71 -6.92 2.10
N ALA A 102 16.86 -7.97 1.32
CA ALA A 102 18.14 -8.60 1.07
C ALA A 102 18.21 -9.14 -0.37
N GLY A 103 19.30 -8.83 -1.09
CA GLY A 103 19.52 -9.35 -2.44
C GLY A 103 18.43 -9.02 -3.45
N GLY A 104 17.69 -7.92 -3.26
CA GLY A 104 16.58 -7.51 -4.12
C GLY A 104 15.24 -8.17 -3.79
N TYR A 105 15.15 -8.86 -2.65
CA TYR A 105 13.93 -9.52 -2.17
C TYR A 105 13.56 -9.04 -0.78
N LEU A 106 12.25 -8.96 -0.51
CA LEU A 106 11.70 -8.66 0.80
C LEU A 106 11.32 -9.96 1.51
N TYR A 107 11.83 -10.14 2.71
CA TYR A 107 11.61 -11.34 3.52
C TYR A 107 10.77 -10.98 4.76
N PRO A 108 9.52 -11.44 4.86
CA PRO A 108 8.76 -11.34 6.10
C PRO A 108 9.33 -12.31 7.13
N ASN A 109 9.06 -12.05 8.42
CA ASN A 109 9.39 -12.97 9.48
C ASN A 109 8.34 -14.10 9.62
N ALA A 110 8.64 -15.11 10.45
CA ALA A 110 7.77 -16.27 10.68
C ALA A 110 6.83 -16.13 11.90
N ARG A 111 6.63 -14.93 12.44
CA ARG A 111 5.72 -14.71 13.58
C ARG A 111 4.26 -14.84 13.15
N PRO A 112 3.35 -15.18 14.08
CA PRO A 112 1.91 -15.22 13.80
C PRO A 112 1.35 -13.86 13.35
N GLY A 113 0.26 -13.90 12.59
CA GLY A 113 -0.38 -12.71 12.02
C GLY A 113 0.48 -12.07 10.93
N LEU A 114 0.55 -10.75 10.91
CA LEU A 114 1.47 -10.02 10.01
C LEU A 114 2.93 -10.12 10.48
N GLY A 115 3.17 -10.51 11.72
CA GLY A 115 4.51 -10.63 12.28
C GLY A 115 5.17 -9.31 12.68
N ILE A 116 4.53 -8.18 12.45
CA ILE A 116 5.00 -6.83 12.78
C ILE A 116 4.25 -6.30 14.01
N ASP A 117 4.91 -5.46 14.79
CA ASP A 117 4.34 -4.77 15.94
C ASP A 117 4.69 -3.28 15.89
N ILE A 118 4.17 -2.50 16.82
CA ILE A 118 4.42 -1.07 16.94
C ILE A 118 4.94 -0.76 18.34
N ASP A 119 6.15 -0.21 18.43
CA ASP A 119 6.64 0.45 19.64
C ASP A 119 6.03 1.86 19.68
N GLU A 120 4.93 2.00 20.43
CA GLU A 120 4.16 3.25 20.52
C GLU A 120 5.00 4.43 21.02
N ALA A 121 5.95 4.19 21.93
CA ALA A 121 6.80 5.24 22.46
C ALA A 121 7.78 5.77 21.40
N LYS A 122 8.42 4.88 20.65
CA LYS A 122 9.28 5.24 19.52
C LYS A 122 8.49 5.89 18.41
N ALA A 123 7.33 5.33 18.04
CA ALA A 123 6.46 5.90 17.01
C ALA A 123 5.99 7.31 17.36
N ALA A 124 5.62 7.56 18.64
CA ALA A 124 5.24 8.89 19.11
C ALA A 124 6.41 9.90 19.02
N ALA A 125 7.64 9.45 19.23
CA ALA A 125 8.83 10.31 19.11
C ALA A 125 9.13 10.72 17.64
N LEU A 126 8.63 10.00 16.65
CA LEU A 126 8.79 10.31 15.22
C LEU A 126 7.77 11.35 14.72
N VAL A 127 6.74 11.65 15.50
CA VAL A 127 5.71 12.61 15.10
C VAL A 127 6.31 14.02 15.11
N ASP A 128 6.38 14.64 13.95
CA ASP A 128 6.64 16.08 13.82
C ASP A 128 5.37 16.86 14.17
N PRO A 129 5.33 17.61 15.30
CA PRO A 129 4.15 18.35 15.71
C PRO A 129 3.73 19.43 14.69
N GLU A 130 4.68 20.03 14.01
CA GLU A 130 4.41 21.05 12.98
C GLU A 130 3.79 20.42 11.73
N ARG A 131 4.31 19.27 11.31
CA ARG A 131 3.75 18.50 10.18
C ARG A 131 2.38 17.93 10.52
N ALA A 132 2.17 17.50 11.75
CA ALA A 132 0.86 16.99 12.23
C ALA A 132 -0.22 18.09 12.23
N ARG A 133 0.17 19.37 12.41
CA ARG A 133 -0.73 20.53 12.38
C ARG A 133 -1.03 21.05 10.98
N ARG A 134 -0.21 20.69 9.98
CA ARG A 134 -0.46 21.12 8.60
C ARG A 134 -1.71 20.41 8.08
N PRO A 135 -2.64 21.14 7.42
CA PRO A 135 -3.74 20.48 6.72
C PRO A 135 -3.16 19.45 5.76
N ARG A 136 -3.68 18.24 5.81
CA ARG A 136 -3.32 17.24 4.80
C ARG A 136 -3.79 17.76 3.45
N TYR A 137 -3.03 17.54 2.38
CA TYR A 137 -3.37 17.97 1.02
C TYR A 137 -4.82 17.62 0.61
N LEU A 138 -5.37 16.52 1.15
CA LEU A 138 -6.77 16.12 0.97
C LEU A 138 -7.80 17.09 1.56
N VAL A 139 -7.38 17.99 2.47
CA VAL A 139 -8.26 19.05 3.03
C VAL A 139 -8.20 20.29 2.16
N GLU A 140 -7.05 20.55 1.54
CA GLU A 140 -6.86 21.67 0.61
C GLU A 140 -7.60 21.43 -0.71
N ASP A 141 -7.86 20.17 -1.05
CA ASP A 141 -8.59 19.76 -2.25
C ASP A 141 -10.12 19.84 -2.11
N ARG A 142 -10.62 20.45 -1.05
CA ARG A 142 -12.06 20.69 -0.87
C ARG A 142 -12.40 22.16 -1.16
N ARG A 143 -13.42 22.36 -1.96
CA ARG A 143 -14.03 23.67 -2.15
C ARG A 143 -14.73 24.12 -0.87
N PRO A 144 -15.03 25.44 -0.71
CA PRO A 144 -15.77 25.94 0.45
C PRO A 144 -17.15 25.29 0.67
N ASP A 145 -17.77 24.75 -0.37
CA ASP A 145 -19.03 24.01 -0.33
C ASP A 145 -18.88 22.54 0.12
N GLY A 146 -17.65 22.10 0.42
CA GLY A 146 -17.33 20.74 0.86
C GLY A 146 -17.12 19.75 -0.27
N SER A 147 -17.31 20.13 -1.53
CA SER A 147 -17.04 19.28 -2.68
C SER A 147 -15.54 19.00 -2.83
N VAL A 148 -15.20 17.77 -3.21
CA VAL A 148 -13.79 17.37 -3.44
C VAL A 148 -13.35 17.85 -4.81
N ILE A 149 -12.23 18.56 -4.85
CA ILE A 149 -11.53 18.86 -6.11
C ILE A 149 -10.64 17.64 -6.36
N ARG A 150 -10.95 16.85 -7.36
CA ARG A 150 -10.00 15.82 -7.81
C ARG A 150 -8.82 16.51 -8.49
N PRO A 151 -7.56 16.05 -8.19
CA PRO A 151 -6.39 16.50 -8.93
C PRO A 151 -6.45 16.08 -10.40
#